data_99960a8c2c08241cc1bd601028dba248
#
_entry.id   99960a8c2c08241cc1bd601028dba248
#
_cell.length_a   1.000
_cell.length_b   1.000
_cell.length_c   1.000
_cell.angle_alpha   90.00
_cell.angle_beta   90.00
_cell.angle_gamma   90.00
#
_symmetry.space_group_name_H-M   'P 1'
#
loop_
_entity.id
_entity.type
_entity.pdbx_description
1 polymer ?
#
loop_
_entity_poly.entity_id
_entity_poly.type
_entity_poly.pdbx_seq_one_letter_code
_entity_poly.pdbx_strand_id
1 'polypeptide(L)'
;MKKVLAILLILSTIVPALQAQTSKQGTGKLLRHVVLLKFKDASTPADIKKVEDAFRDLSSKIKAVKGFEWGTNNSPENINQGFTHCFFVTFKTEKDRQEYLPHPAHKAFVDVLTPHLDKVLVIDYWTHK
;
A
#
# COMPACT_ATOMS: atom_id res chain seq x y z
N MET A 1 4.82 71.30 -46.35
CA MET A 1 3.92 70.69 -45.36
C MET A 1 4.30 69.19 -45.27
N LYS A 2 5.06 68.83 -44.28
CA LYS A 2 5.49 67.42 -44.06
C LYS A 2 4.57 66.82 -43.05
N LYS A 3 3.75 65.82 -43.44
CA LYS A 3 2.91 65.02 -42.56
C LYS A 3 3.77 63.94 -41.94
N VAL A 4 3.99 64.02 -40.62
CA VAL A 4 4.64 62.99 -39.86
C VAL A 4 3.56 61.95 -39.42
N LEU A 5 3.69 60.74 -39.96
CA LEU A 5 2.82 59.62 -39.64
C LEU A 5 3.41 58.91 -38.42
N ALA A 6 2.79 59.07 -37.27
CA ALA A 6 3.18 58.34 -36.06
C ALA A 6 2.65 56.91 -36.14
N ILE A 7 3.55 55.96 -36.27
CA ILE A 7 3.22 54.53 -36.18
C ILE A 7 3.20 54.13 -34.69
N LEU A 8 2.01 53.85 -34.20
CA LEU A 8 1.81 53.35 -32.81
C LEU A 8 2.12 51.85 -32.79
N LEU A 9 3.25 51.48 -32.25
CA LEU A 9 3.65 50.09 -32.09
C LEU A 9 2.93 49.52 -30.84
N ILE A 10 1.89 48.75 -31.06
CA ILE A 10 1.20 48.01 -29.94
C ILE A 10 2.03 46.78 -29.62
N LEU A 11 2.72 46.83 -28.49
CA LEU A 11 3.47 45.70 -27.93
C LEU A 11 2.49 44.77 -27.24
N SER A 12 2.05 43.70 -27.92
CA SER A 12 1.25 42.64 -27.32
C SER A 12 2.11 41.82 -26.37
N THR A 13 2.00 42.02 -25.09
CA THR A 13 2.60 41.15 -24.09
C THR A 13 1.76 39.88 -23.97
N ILE A 14 2.26 38.78 -24.55
CA ILE A 14 1.71 37.44 -24.34
C ILE A 14 2.12 37.01 -22.94
N VAL A 15 1.19 37.06 -22.00
CA VAL A 15 1.37 36.43 -20.66
C VAL A 15 1.11 34.96 -20.83
N PRO A 16 2.09 34.08 -20.59
CA PRO A 16 1.81 32.63 -20.57
C PRO A 16 0.91 32.33 -19.38
N ALA A 17 -0.30 31.86 -19.65
CA ALA A 17 -1.17 31.33 -18.64
C ALA A 17 -0.48 30.12 -17.97
N LEU A 18 -0.01 30.32 -16.75
CA LEU A 18 0.47 29.25 -15.89
C LEU A 18 -0.73 28.35 -15.57
N GLN A 19 -0.90 27.29 -16.35
CA GLN A 19 -1.87 26.24 -16.03
C GLN A 19 -1.40 25.59 -14.74
N ALA A 20 -2.02 25.98 -13.64
CA ALA A 20 -1.91 25.27 -12.39
C ALA A 20 -2.42 23.84 -12.63
N GLN A 21 -1.49 22.89 -12.75
CA GLN A 21 -1.79 21.48 -12.65
C GLN A 21 -2.35 21.25 -11.25
N THR A 22 -3.67 21.23 -11.13
CA THR A 22 -4.33 20.69 -9.96
C THR A 22 -3.95 19.21 -9.91
N SER A 23 -2.87 18.90 -9.20
CA SER A 23 -2.62 17.56 -8.72
C SER A 23 -3.89 17.17 -7.96
N LYS A 24 -4.67 16.22 -8.47
CA LYS A 24 -5.73 15.57 -7.72
C LYS A 24 -5.08 14.99 -6.47
N GLN A 25 -5.11 15.76 -5.40
CA GLN A 25 -4.71 15.33 -4.09
C GLN A 25 -5.63 14.15 -3.78
N GLY A 26 -5.07 12.95 -3.77
CA GLY A 26 -5.83 11.73 -3.53
C GLY A 26 -6.69 11.94 -2.27
N THR A 27 -7.86 11.38 -2.24
CA THR A 27 -8.91 11.56 -1.21
C THR A 27 -8.44 11.30 0.23
N GLY A 28 -7.16 11.16 0.48
CA GLY A 28 -6.56 10.87 1.79
C GLY A 28 -6.96 9.50 2.36
N LYS A 29 -7.73 8.71 1.62
CA LYS A 29 -8.09 7.34 1.99
C LYS A 29 -6.96 6.40 1.62
N LEU A 30 -6.74 5.41 2.48
CA LEU A 30 -5.76 4.34 2.28
C LEU A 30 -6.49 3.01 2.16
N LEU A 31 -6.02 2.14 1.28
CA LEU A 31 -6.50 0.78 1.18
C LEU A 31 -5.68 -0.09 2.14
N ARG A 32 -6.37 -0.71 3.07
CA ARG A 32 -5.79 -1.64 4.03
C ARG A 32 -6.04 -3.07 3.59
N HIS A 33 -5.00 -3.88 3.67
CA HIS A 33 -5.03 -5.32 3.45
C HIS A 33 -4.56 -5.97 4.75
N VAL A 34 -5.52 -6.47 5.52
CA VAL A 34 -5.29 -7.04 6.85
C VAL A 34 -5.28 -8.55 6.73
N VAL A 35 -4.21 -9.18 7.21
CA VAL A 35 -4.02 -10.62 7.15
C VAL A 35 -3.84 -11.16 8.55
N LEU A 36 -4.77 -12.01 8.99
CA LEU A 36 -4.66 -12.72 10.25
C LEU A 36 -4.21 -14.17 9.98
N LEU A 37 -3.22 -14.64 10.73
CA LEU A 37 -2.69 -15.99 10.57
C LEU A 37 -2.91 -16.80 11.85
N LYS A 38 -3.35 -18.05 11.66
CA LYS A 38 -3.25 -19.13 12.63
C LYS A 38 -2.29 -20.19 12.08
N PHE A 39 -1.24 -20.47 12.82
CA PHE A 39 -0.27 -21.49 12.47
C PHE A 39 -0.74 -22.88 12.93
N LYS A 40 -0.25 -23.91 12.24
CA LYS A 40 -0.42 -25.30 12.68
C LYS A 40 0.28 -25.51 14.02
N ASP A 41 -0.29 -26.36 14.88
CA ASP A 41 0.30 -26.71 16.18
C ASP A 41 1.69 -27.35 16.05
N ALA A 42 1.96 -28.01 14.93
CA ALA A 42 3.25 -28.62 14.64
C ALA A 42 4.33 -27.63 14.18
N SER A 43 3.97 -26.35 13.91
CA SER A 43 4.94 -25.34 13.51
C SER A 43 5.81 -24.93 14.68
N THR A 44 7.13 -24.99 14.49
CA THR A 44 8.09 -24.57 15.50
C THR A 44 8.21 -23.05 15.56
N PRO A 45 8.72 -22.47 16.67
CA PRO A 45 9.03 -21.04 16.73
C PRO A 45 9.95 -20.56 15.60
N ALA A 46 10.89 -21.42 15.17
CA ALA A 46 11.79 -21.10 14.05
C ALA A 46 11.04 -21.04 12.71
N ASP A 47 10.06 -21.91 12.51
CA ASP A 47 9.21 -21.90 11.31
C ASP A 47 8.35 -20.65 11.27
N ILE A 48 7.72 -20.30 12.39
CA ILE A 48 6.91 -19.08 12.51
C ILE A 48 7.77 -17.85 12.23
N LYS A 49 8.98 -17.78 12.82
CA LYS A 49 9.90 -16.67 12.55
C LYS A 49 10.29 -16.54 11.09
N LYS A 50 10.46 -17.62 10.34
CA LYS A 50 10.70 -17.56 8.90
C LYS A 50 9.55 -16.89 8.15
N VAL A 51 8.32 -17.20 8.55
CA VAL A 51 7.12 -16.59 7.95
C VAL A 51 7.05 -15.10 8.30
N GLU A 52 7.29 -14.73 9.56
CA GLU A 52 7.32 -13.33 9.99
C GLU A 52 8.35 -12.52 9.20
N ASP A 53 9.59 -13.04 9.10
CA ASP A 53 10.66 -12.38 8.37
C ASP A 53 10.34 -12.26 6.86
N ALA A 54 9.81 -13.32 6.26
CA ALA A 54 9.43 -13.31 4.85
C ALA A 54 8.30 -12.32 4.54
N PHE A 55 7.30 -12.19 5.43
CA PHE A 55 6.22 -11.22 5.25
C PHE A 55 6.74 -9.79 5.40
N ARG A 56 7.54 -9.52 6.44
CA ARG A 56 8.15 -8.20 6.65
C ARG A 56 8.96 -7.75 5.43
N ASP A 57 9.70 -8.68 4.82
CA ASP A 57 10.55 -8.38 3.67
C ASP A 57 9.77 -7.97 2.41
N LEU A 58 8.47 -8.29 2.31
CA LEU A 58 7.64 -7.88 1.18
C LEU A 58 7.58 -6.36 1.02
N SER A 59 7.58 -5.62 2.14
CA SER A 59 7.53 -4.15 2.13
C SER A 59 8.73 -3.52 1.40
N SER A 60 9.89 -4.16 1.43
CA SER A 60 11.09 -3.71 0.71
C SER A 60 11.18 -4.23 -0.73
N LYS A 61 10.56 -5.39 -1.01
CA LYS A 61 10.63 -6.04 -2.32
C LYS A 61 9.57 -5.58 -3.30
N ILE A 62 8.44 -5.06 -2.81
CA ILE A 62 7.28 -4.69 -3.62
C ILE A 62 6.98 -3.21 -3.46
N LYS A 63 7.29 -2.41 -4.48
CA LYS A 63 7.11 -0.94 -4.47
C LYS A 63 5.64 -0.50 -4.30
N ALA A 64 4.70 -1.36 -4.66
CA ALA A 64 3.27 -1.11 -4.47
C ALA A 64 2.89 -1.02 -2.98
N VAL A 65 3.62 -1.66 -2.08
CA VAL A 65 3.44 -1.57 -0.62
C VAL A 65 3.88 -0.18 -0.15
N LYS A 66 2.95 0.58 0.43
CA LYS A 66 3.17 1.96 0.91
C LYS A 66 3.29 2.06 2.43
N GLY A 67 2.93 1.01 3.13
CA GLY A 67 3.08 0.89 4.57
C GLY A 67 2.91 -0.56 5.00
N PHE A 68 3.59 -0.91 6.06
CA PHE A 68 3.55 -2.24 6.65
C PHE A 68 3.71 -2.15 8.17
N GLU A 69 2.85 -2.83 8.87
CA GLU A 69 2.98 -3.05 10.31
C GLU A 69 2.45 -4.44 10.66
N TRP A 70 2.88 -5.00 11.75
CA TRP A 70 2.41 -6.29 12.21
C TRP A 70 2.61 -6.47 13.72
N GLY A 71 1.92 -7.44 14.27
CA GLY A 71 2.08 -7.83 15.68
C GLY A 71 1.42 -9.15 15.98
N THR A 72 1.65 -9.61 17.21
CA THR A 72 1.02 -10.81 17.75
C THR A 72 -0.14 -10.45 18.69
N ASN A 73 -1.14 -11.34 18.73
CA ASN A 73 -2.30 -11.13 19.59
C ASN A 73 -1.91 -11.09 21.07
N ASN A 74 -2.38 -10.05 21.76
CA ASN A 74 -2.25 -9.89 23.21
C ASN A 74 -3.58 -9.52 23.87
N SER A 75 -4.71 -9.72 23.18
CA SER A 75 -6.04 -9.43 23.73
C SER A 75 -6.37 -10.33 24.90
N PRO A 76 -6.81 -9.77 26.04
CA PRO A 76 -7.24 -10.58 27.20
C PRO A 76 -8.65 -11.17 27.01
N GLU A 77 -9.39 -10.82 25.95
CA GLU A 77 -10.78 -11.24 25.76
C GLU A 77 -10.91 -12.72 25.32
N ASN A 78 -9.83 -13.34 24.83
CA ASN A 78 -9.81 -14.75 24.37
C ASN A 78 -10.83 -15.08 23.25
N ILE A 79 -11.14 -14.10 22.38
CA ILE A 79 -12.06 -14.26 21.25
C ILE A 79 -11.35 -14.26 19.90
N ASN A 80 -10.04 -14.42 19.89
CA ASN A 80 -9.18 -14.37 18.70
C ASN A 80 -9.30 -15.62 17.79
N GLN A 81 -10.11 -16.61 18.14
CA GLN A 81 -10.38 -17.81 17.33
C GLN A 81 -9.11 -18.58 16.88
N GLY A 82 -8.03 -18.47 17.67
CA GLY A 82 -6.73 -19.06 17.39
C GLY A 82 -5.83 -18.27 16.44
N PHE A 83 -6.27 -17.14 15.90
CA PHE A 83 -5.40 -16.23 15.16
C PHE A 83 -4.41 -15.57 16.13
N THR A 84 -3.13 -15.69 15.83
CA THR A 84 -2.05 -15.22 16.69
C THR A 84 -1.29 -14.04 16.09
N HIS A 85 -1.32 -13.86 14.78
CA HIS A 85 -0.57 -12.84 14.06
C HIS A 85 -1.51 -11.97 13.24
N CYS A 86 -1.24 -10.68 13.23
CA CYS A 86 -1.94 -9.69 12.43
C CYS A 86 -0.93 -8.87 11.64
N PHE A 87 -1.09 -8.85 10.32
CA PHE A 87 -0.27 -8.06 9.40
C PHE A 87 -1.14 -7.03 8.70
N PHE A 88 -0.68 -5.79 8.65
CA PHE A 88 -1.31 -4.70 7.94
C PHE A 88 -0.43 -4.26 6.79
N VAL A 89 -0.93 -4.45 5.57
CA VAL A 89 -0.31 -3.92 4.37
C VAL A 89 -1.13 -2.73 3.89
N THR A 90 -0.48 -1.63 3.56
CA THR A 90 -1.14 -0.41 3.10
C THR A 90 -0.82 -0.14 1.65
N PHE A 91 -1.87 0.16 0.88
CA PHE A 91 -1.79 0.63 -0.50
C PHE A 91 -2.43 2.00 -0.64
N LYS A 92 -2.03 2.78 -1.65
CA LYS A 92 -2.69 4.04 -2.01
C LYS A 92 -3.85 3.83 -2.97
N THR A 93 -3.79 2.77 -3.79
CA THR A 93 -4.75 2.50 -4.85
C THR A 93 -5.07 1.01 -4.95
N GLU A 94 -6.20 0.68 -5.59
CA GLU A 94 -6.50 -0.71 -5.95
C GLU A 94 -5.49 -1.29 -6.94
N LYS A 95 -4.91 -0.45 -7.80
CA LYS A 95 -3.85 -0.85 -8.71
C LYS A 95 -2.62 -1.35 -7.94
N ASP A 96 -2.22 -0.68 -6.85
CA ASP A 96 -1.12 -1.14 -6.00
C ASP A 96 -1.39 -2.57 -5.49
N ARG A 97 -2.61 -2.85 -5.01
CA ARG A 97 -3.00 -4.20 -4.58
C ARG A 97 -3.02 -5.21 -5.73
N GLN A 98 -3.51 -4.82 -6.91
CA GLN A 98 -3.50 -5.65 -8.11
C GLN A 98 -2.08 -6.00 -8.57
N GLU A 99 -1.10 -5.12 -8.35
CA GLU A 99 0.31 -5.39 -8.61
C GLU A 99 0.93 -6.28 -7.52
N TYR A 100 0.51 -6.14 -6.27
CA TYR A 100 1.02 -6.88 -5.12
C TYR A 100 0.67 -8.37 -5.17
N LEU A 101 -0.61 -8.71 -5.38
CA LEU A 101 -1.09 -10.09 -5.27
C LEU A 101 -0.40 -11.08 -6.23
N PRO A 102 -0.20 -10.77 -7.53
CA PRO A 102 0.51 -11.66 -8.46
C PRO A 102 2.03 -11.49 -8.42
N HIS A 103 2.56 -10.57 -7.61
CA HIS A 103 4.00 -10.27 -7.60
C HIS A 103 4.82 -11.51 -7.24
N PRO A 104 5.94 -11.79 -7.93
CA PRO A 104 6.77 -12.98 -7.64
C PRO A 104 7.22 -13.09 -6.18
N ALA A 105 7.56 -11.95 -5.55
CA ALA A 105 7.94 -11.94 -4.13
C ALA A 105 6.78 -12.32 -3.21
N HIS A 106 5.53 -11.91 -3.52
CA HIS A 106 4.34 -12.32 -2.78
C HIS A 106 4.09 -13.82 -2.93
N LYS A 107 4.22 -14.36 -4.15
CA LYS A 107 4.09 -15.81 -4.38
C LYS A 107 5.14 -16.60 -3.61
N ALA A 108 6.40 -16.15 -3.62
CA ALA A 108 7.47 -16.78 -2.84
C ALA A 108 7.19 -16.76 -1.33
N PHE A 109 6.60 -15.66 -0.81
CA PHE A 109 6.14 -15.60 0.56
C PHE A 109 5.03 -16.62 0.85
N VAL A 110 4.04 -16.74 -0.04
CA VAL A 110 2.96 -17.73 0.10
C VAL A 110 3.51 -19.15 0.16
N ASP A 111 4.54 -19.46 -0.63
CA ASP A 111 5.22 -20.78 -0.61
C ASP A 111 5.89 -21.05 0.76
N VAL A 112 6.47 -20.02 1.39
CA VAL A 112 7.04 -20.12 2.75
C VAL A 112 5.94 -20.31 3.80
N LEU A 113 4.80 -19.61 3.66
CA LEU A 113 3.69 -19.66 4.60
C LEU A 113 2.93 -20.98 4.59
N THR A 114 2.62 -21.49 3.40
CA THR A 114 1.65 -22.58 3.18
C THR A 114 1.93 -23.84 4.03
N PRO A 115 3.18 -24.34 4.18
CA PRO A 115 3.46 -25.50 5.00
C PRO A 115 3.05 -25.36 6.46
N HIS A 116 3.05 -24.13 6.98
CA HIS A 116 2.84 -23.82 8.41
C HIS A 116 1.46 -23.24 8.71
N LEU A 117 0.66 -22.94 7.68
CA LEU A 117 -0.63 -22.29 7.83
C LEU A 117 -1.74 -23.28 8.18
N ASP A 118 -2.47 -23.01 9.29
CA ASP A 118 -3.74 -23.67 9.62
C ASP A 118 -4.92 -22.87 9.05
N LYS A 119 -5.01 -21.56 9.39
CA LYS A 119 -6.07 -20.68 8.90
C LYS A 119 -5.53 -19.30 8.54
N VAL A 120 -6.13 -18.70 7.53
CA VAL A 120 -5.91 -17.30 7.15
C VAL A 120 -7.24 -16.58 7.03
N LEU A 121 -7.27 -15.34 7.51
CA LEU A 121 -8.37 -14.42 7.29
C LEU A 121 -7.81 -13.15 6.65
N VAL A 122 -8.38 -12.74 5.52
CA VAL A 122 -7.99 -11.50 4.83
C VAL A 122 -9.19 -10.58 4.78
N ILE A 123 -8.99 -9.32 5.18
CA ILE A 123 -9.99 -8.26 5.12
C ILE A 123 -9.35 -7.05 4.45
N ASP A 124 -10.00 -6.56 3.40
CA ASP A 124 -9.60 -5.34 2.71
C ASP A 124 -10.64 -4.26 2.93
N TYR A 125 -10.18 -3.04 3.20
CA TYR A 125 -11.07 -1.89 3.34
C TYR A 125 -10.40 -0.57 3.00
N TRP A 126 -11.19 0.40 2.56
CA TRP A 126 -10.78 1.79 2.48
C TRP A 126 -10.97 2.46 3.84
N THR A 127 -9.95 3.20 4.31
CA THR A 127 -10.10 3.95 5.55
C THR A 127 -11.21 4.99 5.45
N HIS A 128 -12.04 5.08 6.47
CA HIS A 128 -13.00 6.17 6.67
C HIS A 128 -12.37 7.24 7.58
N LYS A 129 -12.65 8.51 7.28
CA LYS A 129 -12.30 9.64 8.16
C LYS A 129 -13.45 9.91 9.09
#